data_dcc11d5f101a4267e295bb070b11709b
#
_entry.id   dcc11d5f101a4267e295bb070b11709b
#
_cell.length_a   1.000
_cell.length_b   1.000
_cell.length_c   1.000
_cell.angle_alpha   90.00
_cell.angle_beta   90.00
_cell.angle_gamma   90.00
#
_symmetry.space_group_name_H-M   'P 1'
#
loop_
_entity.id
_entity.type
_entity.pdbx_description
1 polymer ?
#
loop_
_entity_poly.entity_id
_entity_poly.type
_entity_poly.pdbx_seq_one_letter_code
_entity_poly.pdbx_strand_id
1 'polypeptide(L)'
;MSITGLLSIFLAAILTNNYILSKFLGICPFLGVSKKLDTAVSMSAAVIVVMVVATAVTWPIQTLLLDPLGLGYLQTIVFILIIAALVQFIETFMKKNMPPLYQALGVYLPLITTNCAVLGVTTLNISSGYNYIESLIDSFGSGVGFLVAMVLFAGVRGRLETADIPKSLQGLPITLVSASIVACSFLGFGGLVDGIFK
;
A
#
# COMPACT_ATOMS: atom_id res chain seq x y z
N MET A 1 24.12 6.42 -8.77
CA MET A 1 23.18 5.63 -7.95
C MET A 1 24.00 4.61 -7.17
N SER A 2 24.07 4.73 -5.85
CA SER A 2 24.75 3.73 -5.02
C SER A 2 23.75 2.64 -4.62
N ILE A 3 24.19 1.39 -4.60
CA ILE A 3 23.37 0.24 -4.17
C ILE A 3 22.89 0.44 -2.72
N THR A 4 23.72 1.08 -1.90
CA THR A 4 23.36 1.45 -0.51
C THR A 4 22.18 2.42 -0.44
N GLY A 5 22.08 3.40 -1.35
CA GLY A 5 20.93 4.31 -1.43
C GLY A 5 19.63 3.61 -1.81
N LEU A 6 19.67 2.68 -2.77
CA LEU A 6 18.48 1.90 -3.15
C LEU A 6 18.01 0.97 -2.01
N LEU A 7 18.97 0.37 -1.29
CA LEU A 7 18.65 -0.48 -0.14
C LEU A 7 18.07 0.32 1.03
N SER A 8 18.57 1.55 1.26
CA SER A 8 18.01 2.44 2.29
C SER A 8 16.58 2.86 1.98
N ILE A 9 16.26 3.21 0.72
CA ILE A 9 14.90 3.54 0.26
C ILE A 9 13.98 2.33 0.48
N PHE A 10 14.41 1.15 0.08
CA PHE A 10 13.62 -0.08 0.23
C PHE A 10 13.31 -0.41 1.70
N LEU A 11 14.33 -0.38 2.58
CA LEU A 11 14.14 -0.64 4.01
C LEU A 11 13.32 0.44 4.70
N ALA A 12 13.53 1.71 4.33
CA ALA A 12 12.74 2.82 4.84
C ALA A 12 11.25 2.67 4.46
N ALA A 13 10.95 2.26 3.24
CA ALA A 13 9.58 2.04 2.78
C ALA A 13 8.86 0.92 3.56
N ILE A 14 9.59 -0.13 3.97
CA ILE A 14 9.01 -1.24 4.73
C ILE A 14 8.77 -0.88 6.20
N LEU A 15 9.75 -0.25 6.85
CA LEU A 15 9.75 -0.05 8.30
C LEU A 15 9.31 1.36 8.70
N THR A 16 10.04 2.38 8.28
CA THR A 16 9.89 3.76 8.76
C THR A 16 8.74 4.48 8.08
N ASN A 17 8.68 4.39 6.75
CA ASN A 17 7.69 5.04 5.91
C ASN A 17 6.56 4.08 5.50
N ASN A 18 6.19 3.15 6.37
CA ASN A 18 5.08 2.24 6.08
C ASN A 18 3.79 3.02 5.84
N TYR A 19 3.22 2.91 4.63
CA TYR A 19 2.09 3.71 4.19
C TYR A 19 0.82 3.47 5.02
N ILE A 20 0.61 2.26 5.55
CA ILE A 20 -0.55 1.97 6.41
C ILE A 20 -0.34 2.55 7.80
N LEU A 21 0.77 2.20 8.45
CA LEU A 21 0.96 2.43 9.89
C LEU A 21 1.46 3.85 10.19
N SER A 22 2.24 4.45 9.28
CA SER A 22 2.81 5.79 9.47
C SER A 22 1.97 6.89 8.79
N LYS A 23 1.43 6.63 7.59
CA LYS A 23 0.67 7.62 6.81
C LYS A 23 -0.84 7.38 6.78
N PHE A 24 -1.31 6.28 7.36
CA PHE A 24 -2.72 5.87 7.39
C PHE A 24 -3.36 5.72 6.00
N LEU A 25 -2.56 5.40 4.98
CA LEU A 25 -3.03 5.15 3.62
C LEU A 25 -3.29 3.65 3.42
N GLY A 26 -4.43 3.30 2.80
CA GLY A 26 -4.81 1.89 2.60
C GLY A 26 -5.54 1.26 3.79
N ILE A 27 -6.18 2.06 4.64
CA ILE A 27 -6.94 1.56 5.80
C ILE A 27 -8.17 0.76 5.38
N CYS A 28 -8.80 1.09 4.25
CA CYS A 28 -10.01 0.39 3.80
C CYS A 28 -9.79 -1.12 3.63
N PRO A 29 -8.80 -1.58 2.84
CA PRO A 29 -8.49 -3.01 2.79
C PRO A 29 -7.90 -3.54 4.11
N PHE A 30 -7.14 -2.73 4.84
CA PHE A 30 -6.57 -3.10 6.12
C PHE A 30 -7.64 -3.50 7.16
N LEU A 31 -8.71 -2.75 7.29
CA LEU A 31 -9.84 -3.07 8.18
C LEU A 31 -10.78 -4.12 7.59
N GLY A 32 -11.00 -4.11 6.27
CA GLY A 32 -11.98 -4.97 5.60
C GLY A 32 -11.52 -6.42 5.45
N VAL A 33 -10.25 -6.64 5.12
CA VAL A 33 -9.73 -7.93 4.66
C VAL A 33 -8.85 -8.65 5.69
N SER A 34 -8.44 -7.98 6.76
CA SER A 34 -7.53 -8.52 7.79
C SER A 34 -8.15 -9.57 8.75
N LYS A 35 -9.38 -10.03 8.51
CA LYS A 35 -10.03 -11.07 9.34
C LYS A 35 -9.41 -12.45 9.15
N LYS A 36 -8.96 -12.78 7.94
CA LYS A 36 -8.36 -14.08 7.62
C LYS A 36 -6.98 -13.86 7.00
N LEU A 37 -6.00 -14.61 7.48
CA LEU A 37 -4.60 -14.47 7.02
C LEU A 37 -4.47 -14.75 5.52
N ASP A 38 -5.13 -15.79 4.99
CA ASP A 38 -5.05 -16.16 3.58
C ASP A 38 -5.56 -15.06 2.66
N THR A 39 -6.69 -14.43 3.03
CA THR A 39 -7.24 -13.30 2.26
C THR A 39 -6.38 -12.04 2.38
N ALA A 40 -5.78 -11.81 3.55
CA ALA A 40 -4.86 -10.69 3.78
C ALA A 40 -3.60 -10.80 2.91
N VAL A 41 -3.00 -11.98 2.84
CA VAL A 41 -1.80 -12.25 2.02
C VAL A 41 -2.13 -12.13 0.53
N SER A 42 -3.22 -12.76 0.07
CA SER A 42 -3.63 -12.71 -1.34
C SER A 42 -3.93 -11.28 -1.80
N MET A 43 -4.62 -10.50 -0.95
CA MET A 43 -4.91 -9.10 -1.21
C MET A 43 -3.64 -8.26 -1.28
N SER A 44 -2.71 -8.48 -0.35
CA SER A 44 -1.44 -7.74 -0.31
C SER A 44 -0.57 -8.04 -1.52
N ALA A 45 -0.53 -9.29 -1.99
CA ALA A 45 0.18 -9.65 -3.21
C ALA A 45 -0.39 -8.92 -4.43
N ALA A 46 -1.72 -8.83 -4.56
CA ALA A 46 -2.36 -8.08 -5.63
C ALA A 46 -2.03 -6.58 -5.55
N VAL A 47 -2.03 -5.99 -4.34
CA VAL A 47 -1.69 -4.59 -4.12
C VAL A 47 -0.23 -4.31 -4.50
N ILE A 48 0.72 -5.19 -4.18
CA ILE A 48 2.13 -5.05 -4.60
C ILE A 48 2.24 -4.92 -6.12
N VAL A 49 1.60 -5.84 -6.85
CA VAL A 49 1.62 -5.81 -8.33
C VAL A 49 1.02 -4.51 -8.87
N VAL A 50 -0.12 -4.11 -8.33
CA VAL A 50 -0.80 -2.88 -8.76
C VAL A 50 0.03 -1.65 -8.45
N MET A 51 0.67 -1.55 -7.26
CA MET A 51 1.55 -0.43 -6.91
C MET A 51 2.71 -0.28 -7.88
N VAL A 52 3.41 -1.38 -8.19
CA VAL A 52 4.56 -1.36 -9.10
C VAL A 52 4.12 -0.97 -10.52
N VAL A 53 3.05 -1.58 -11.05
CA VAL A 53 2.52 -1.27 -12.38
C VAL A 53 2.00 0.17 -12.46
N ALA A 54 1.29 0.64 -11.45
CA ALA A 54 0.80 2.02 -11.37
C ALA A 54 1.97 3.02 -11.42
N THR A 55 3.01 2.81 -10.61
CA THR A 55 4.20 3.68 -10.60
C THR A 55 4.94 3.63 -11.94
N ALA A 56 5.08 2.45 -12.54
CA ALA A 56 5.73 2.27 -13.83
C ALA A 56 5.07 3.08 -14.95
N VAL A 57 3.75 3.27 -14.88
CA VAL A 57 2.99 4.03 -15.88
C VAL A 57 2.83 5.50 -15.52
N THR A 58 2.57 5.82 -14.25
CA THR A 58 2.32 7.19 -13.81
C THR A 58 3.57 8.06 -13.83
N TRP A 59 4.74 7.50 -13.51
CA TRP A 59 5.99 8.25 -13.50
C TRP A 59 6.37 8.84 -14.88
N PRO A 60 6.42 8.07 -15.98
CA PRO A 60 6.69 8.64 -17.30
C PRO A 60 5.59 9.58 -17.78
N ILE A 61 4.34 9.37 -17.42
CA ILE A 61 3.26 10.29 -17.78
C ILE A 61 3.44 11.64 -17.07
N GLN A 62 3.85 11.63 -15.81
CA GLN A 62 4.17 12.87 -15.10
C GLN A 62 5.28 13.63 -15.80
N THR A 63 6.43 12.98 -16.01
CA THR A 63 7.65 13.64 -16.52
C THR A 63 7.57 14.04 -18.00
N LEU A 64 6.85 13.29 -18.83
CA LEU A 64 6.76 13.53 -20.26
C LEU A 64 5.55 14.37 -20.68
N LEU A 65 4.47 14.34 -19.90
CA LEU A 65 3.22 14.99 -20.26
C LEU A 65 2.85 16.14 -19.32
N LEU A 66 2.83 15.93 -18.02
CA LEU A 66 2.34 16.93 -17.07
C LEU A 66 3.37 18.04 -16.81
N ASP A 67 4.63 17.69 -16.61
CA ASP A 67 5.67 18.66 -16.29
C ASP A 67 5.92 19.67 -17.42
N PRO A 68 6.09 19.26 -18.71
CA PRO A 68 6.31 20.21 -19.80
C PRO A 68 5.07 21.07 -20.12
N LEU A 69 3.85 20.60 -19.78
CA LEU A 69 2.61 21.35 -19.98
C LEU A 69 2.26 22.27 -18.80
N GLY A 70 3.01 22.21 -17.69
CA GLY A 70 2.73 23.00 -16.48
C GLY A 70 1.43 22.64 -15.77
N LEU A 71 0.88 21.43 -16.01
CA LEU A 71 -0.40 20.95 -15.50
C LEU A 71 -0.28 20.22 -14.16
N GLY A 72 0.68 20.59 -13.31
CA GLY A 72 0.91 19.92 -12.01
C GLY A 72 -0.32 19.88 -11.10
N TYR A 73 -1.24 20.84 -11.20
CA TYR A 73 -2.49 20.84 -10.43
C TYR A 73 -3.47 19.72 -10.84
N LEU A 74 -3.34 19.16 -12.04
CA LEU A 74 -4.17 18.05 -12.53
C LEU A 74 -3.56 16.67 -12.20
N GLN A 75 -2.37 16.62 -11.60
CA GLN A 75 -1.62 15.38 -11.31
C GLN A 75 -2.51 14.32 -10.64
N THR A 76 -3.20 14.68 -9.57
CA THR A 76 -4.03 13.75 -8.79
C THR A 76 -5.18 13.17 -9.62
N ILE A 77 -5.84 13.99 -10.44
CA ILE A 77 -6.97 13.56 -11.28
C ILE A 77 -6.49 12.58 -12.35
N VAL A 78 -5.39 12.92 -13.01
CA VAL A 78 -4.78 12.09 -14.05
C VAL A 78 -4.32 10.76 -13.47
N PHE A 79 -3.68 10.76 -12.29
CA PHE A 79 -3.23 9.53 -11.63
C PHE A 79 -4.40 8.62 -11.23
N ILE A 80 -5.47 9.17 -10.66
CA ILE A 80 -6.67 8.39 -10.32
C ILE A 80 -7.25 7.73 -11.58
N LEU A 81 -7.35 8.47 -12.68
CA LEU A 81 -7.89 7.95 -13.93
C LEU A 81 -7.02 6.84 -14.53
N ILE A 82 -5.70 7.01 -14.52
CA ILE A 82 -4.75 6.01 -15.01
C ILE A 82 -4.79 4.75 -14.14
N ILE A 83 -4.76 4.92 -12.80
CA ILE A 83 -4.80 3.79 -11.87
C ILE A 83 -6.11 3.01 -12.03
N ALA A 84 -7.24 3.70 -12.14
CA ALA A 84 -8.54 3.07 -12.37
C ALA A 84 -8.56 2.27 -13.68
N ALA A 85 -8.07 2.84 -14.78
CA ALA A 85 -7.98 2.16 -16.06
C ALA A 85 -7.06 0.92 -16.02
N LEU A 86 -5.89 1.04 -15.37
CA LEU A 86 -4.95 -0.07 -15.21
C LEU A 86 -5.54 -1.21 -14.38
N VAL A 87 -6.18 -0.90 -13.26
CA VAL A 87 -6.77 -1.93 -12.40
C VAL A 87 -7.94 -2.60 -13.10
N GLN A 88 -8.75 -1.85 -13.84
CA GLN A 88 -9.84 -2.42 -14.65
C GLN A 88 -9.31 -3.35 -15.75
N PHE A 89 -8.18 -3.00 -16.35
CA PHE A 89 -7.50 -3.85 -17.32
C PHE A 89 -6.99 -5.15 -16.67
N ILE A 90 -6.30 -5.04 -15.52
CA ILE A 90 -5.80 -6.18 -14.74
C ILE A 90 -6.97 -7.09 -14.31
N GLU A 91 -8.09 -6.52 -13.87
CA GLU A 91 -9.30 -7.24 -13.50
C GLU A 91 -9.84 -8.08 -14.67
N THR A 92 -9.98 -7.46 -15.83
CA THR A 92 -10.48 -8.12 -17.05
C THR A 92 -9.54 -9.24 -17.49
N PHE A 93 -8.23 -9.02 -17.38
CA PHE A 93 -7.20 -10.02 -17.68
C PHE A 93 -7.25 -11.21 -16.71
N MET A 94 -7.37 -10.96 -15.41
CA MET A 94 -7.48 -12.01 -14.39
C MET A 94 -8.76 -12.84 -14.56
N LYS A 95 -9.89 -12.18 -14.86
CA LYS A 95 -11.16 -12.85 -15.08
C LYS A 95 -11.10 -13.86 -16.23
N LYS A 96 -10.30 -13.54 -17.27
CA LYS A 96 -10.15 -14.41 -18.46
C LYS A 96 -9.15 -15.55 -18.22
N ASN A 97 -8.00 -15.28 -17.57
CA ASN A 97 -6.88 -16.20 -17.52
C ASN A 97 -6.80 -16.99 -16.20
N MET A 98 -7.29 -16.44 -15.09
CA MET A 98 -7.15 -17.03 -13.76
C MET A 98 -8.48 -16.97 -12.97
N PRO A 99 -9.53 -17.73 -13.40
CA PRO A 99 -10.84 -17.72 -12.74
C PRO A 99 -10.82 -18.05 -11.23
N PRO A 100 -10.01 -19.01 -10.72
CA PRO A 100 -10.01 -19.31 -9.28
C PRO A 100 -9.45 -18.15 -8.43
N LEU A 101 -8.44 -17.42 -8.93
CA LEU A 101 -7.90 -16.25 -8.26
C LEU A 101 -8.91 -15.08 -8.30
N TYR A 102 -9.60 -14.92 -9.41
CA TYR A 102 -10.67 -13.92 -9.53
C TYR A 102 -11.82 -14.19 -8.55
N GLN A 103 -12.24 -15.43 -8.36
CA GLN A 103 -13.29 -15.79 -7.39
C GLN A 103 -12.85 -15.51 -5.94
N ALA A 104 -11.59 -15.74 -5.61
CA ALA A 104 -11.05 -15.44 -4.28
C ALA A 104 -10.93 -13.93 -4.00
N LEU A 105 -10.57 -13.14 -5.01
CA LEU A 105 -10.33 -11.69 -4.91
C LEU A 105 -11.51 -10.83 -5.39
N GLY A 106 -12.50 -11.40 -6.09
CA GLY A 106 -13.52 -10.67 -6.85
C GLY A 106 -14.34 -9.65 -6.04
N VAL A 107 -14.65 -9.95 -4.77
CA VAL A 107 -15.35 -9.02 -3.88
C VAL A 107 -14.45 -7.87 -3.41
N TYR A 108 -13.11 -8.07 -3.43
CA TYR A 108 -12.13 -7.10 -2.95
C TYR A 108 -11.49 -6.26 -4.07
N LEU A 109 -11.74 -6.57 -5.32
CA LEU A 109 -11.22 -5.82 -6.47
C LEU A 109 -11.56 -4.32 -6.44
N PRO A 110 -12.78 -3.89 -6.11
CA PRO A 110 -13.08 -2.48 -5.92
C PRO A 110 -12.22 -1.81 -4.85
N LEU A 111 -11.85 -2.55 -3.78
CA LEU A 111 -10.98 -2.04 -2.73
C LEU A 111 -9.52 -1.86 -3.20
N ILE A 112 -9.09 -2.58 -4.24
CA ILE A 112 -7.78 -2.39 -4.87
C ILE A 112 -7.81 -1.15 -5.78
N THR A 113 -8.86 -0.98 -6.57
CA THR A 113 -9.04 0.14 -7.52
C THR A 113 -9.07 1.49 -6.80
N THR A 114 -9.78 1.57 -5.67
CA THR A 114 -9.91 2.79 -4.87
C THR A 114 -8.91 2.87 -3.73
N ASN A 115 -7.83 2.07 -3.76
CA ASN A 115 -6.85 2.02 -2.69
C ASN A 115 -6.01 3.31 -2.65
N CYS A 116 -6.21 4.08 -1.60
CA CYS A 116 -5.47 5.32 -1.37
C CYS A 116 -3.97 5.12 -1.17
N ALA A 117 -3.49 3.92 -0.80
CA ALA A 117 -2.07 3.63 -0.72
C ALA A 117 -1.40 3.62 -2.11
N VAL A 118 -2.08 3.09 -3.14
CA VAL A 118 -1.55 3.10 -4.52
C VAL A 118 -1.39 4.53 -5.03
N LEU A 119 -2.41 5.36 -4.86
CA LEU A 119 -2.34 6.78 -5.22
C LEU A 119 -1.28 7.53 -4.39
N GLY A 120 -1.21 7.23 -3.08
CA GLY A 120 -0.25 7.83 -2.17
C GLY A 120 1.19 7.57 -2.57
N VAL A 121 1.53 6.30 -2.89
CA VAL A 121 2.88 5.93 -3.35
C VAL A 121 3.26 6.67 -4.63
N THR A 122 2.39 6.66 -5.65
CA THR A 122 2.68 7.32 -6.93
C THR A 122 2.88 8.83 -6.78
N THR A 123 2.05 9.48 -5.96
CA THR A 123 2.14 10.94 -5.72
C THR A 123 3.37 11.30 -4.89
N LEU A 124 3.67 10.52 -3.84
CA LEU A 124 4.79 10.79 -2.95
C LEU A 124 6.14 10.54 -3.63
N ASN A 125 6.25 9.56 -4.52
CA ASN A 125 7.45 9.32 -5.30
C ASN A 125 7.81 10.53 -6.17
N ILE A 126 6.81 11.14 -6.82
CA ILE A 126 7.01 12.36 -7.61
C ILE A 126 7.42 13.53 -6.71
N SER A 127 6.70 13.76 -5.60
CA SER A 127 7.02 14.88 -4.69
C SER A 127 8.34 14.72 -3.97
N SER A 128 8.84 13.49 -3.79
CA SER A 128 10.18 13.21 -3.26
C SER A 128 11.29 13.36 -4.30
N GLY A 129 10.95 13.59 -5.57
CA GLY A 129 11.92 13.76 -6.65
C GLY A 129 12.68 12.48 -7.01
N TYR A 130 12.11 11.31 -6.75
CA TYR A 130 12.74 10.03 -7.05
C TYR A 130 12.85 9.80 -8.56
N ASN A 131 13.99 9.24 -8.97
CA ASN A 131 14.19 8.74 -10.32
C ASN A 131 13.27 7.54 -10.60
N TYR A 132 13.10 7.19 -11.87
CA TYR A 132 12.24 6.07 -12.28
C TYR A 132 12.54 4.76 -11.55
N ILE A 133 13.82 4.38 -11.41
CA ILE A 133 14.24 3.15 -10.74
C ILE A 133 14.02 3.25 -9.22
N GLU A 134 14.30 4.39 -8.62
CA GLU A 134 14.06 4.65 -7.19
C GLU A 134 12.56 4.57 -6.87
N SER A 135 11.72 5.14 -7.72
CA SER A 135 10.26 5.08 -7.59
C SER A 135 9.72 3.65 -7.68
N LEU A 136 10.28 2.82 -8.56
CA LEU A 136 9.89 1.40 -8.65
C LEU A 136 10.30 0.61 -7.41
N ILE A 137 11.50 0.86 -6.89
CA ILE A 137 12.00 0.19 -5.69
C ILE A 137 11.22 0.64 -4.46
N ASP A 138 10.91 1.93 -4.34
CA ASP A 138 10.06 2.45 -3.26
C ASP A 138 8.65 1.85 -3.33
N SER A 139 8.06 1.76 -4.51
CA SER A 139 6.73 1.16 -4.70
C SER A 139 6.69 -0.32 -4.35
N PHE A 140 7.74 -1.07 -4.71
CA PHE A 140 7.86 -2.47 -4.33
C PHE A 140 8.07 -2.61 -2.81
N GLY A 141 8.95 -1.80 -2.21
CA GLY A 141 9.18 -1.76 -0.77
C GLY A 141 7.92 -1.39 0.02
N SER A 142 7.18 -0.39 -0.46
CA SER A 142 5.90 0.03 0.13
C SER A 142 4.84 -1.06 0.06
N GLY A 143 4.80 -1.81 -1.04
CA GLY A 143 3.93 -2.98 -1.19
C GLY A 143 4.29 -4.12 -0.22
N VAL A 144 5.58 -4.40 -0.03
CA VAL A 144 6.04 -5.35 0.99
C VAL A 144 5.72 -4.84 2.40
N GLY A 145 5.90 -3.55 2.67
CA GLY A 145 5.48 -2.92 3.92
C GLY A 145 3.97 -3.04 4.18
N PHE A 146 3.17 -2.92 3.12
CA PHE A 146 1.72 -3.18 3.18
C PHE A 146 1.42 -4.62 3.59
N LEU A 147 2.09 -5.61 2.98
CA LEU A 147 1.95 -7.02 3.33
C LEU A 147 2.33 -7.28 4.79
N VAL A 148 3.46 -6.76 5.25
CA VAL A 148 3.92 -6.92 6.64
C VAL A 148 2.88 -6.36 7.61
N ALA A 149 2.39 -5.15 7.38
CA ALA A 149 1.37 -4.54 8.22
C ALA A 149 0.06 -5.35 8.25
N MET A 150 -0.38 -5.86 7.08
CA MET A 150 -1.58 -6.70 6.96
C MET A 150 -1.46 -8.02 7.72
N VAL A 151 -0.33 -8.71 7.60
CA VAL A 151 -0.08 -9.99 8.28
C VAL A 151 -0.01 -9.79 9.79
N LEU A 152 0.74 -8.79 10.26
CA LEU A 152 0.83 -8.47 11.69
C LEU A 152 -0.54 -8.15 12.27
N PHE A 153 -1.32 -7.35 11.58
CA PHE A 153 -2.64 -6.95 12.06
C PHE A 153 -3.66 -8.10 12.00
N ALA A 154 -3.58 -8.99 11.01
CA ALA A 154 -4.39 -10.20 10.97
C ALA A 154 -4.09 -11.10 12.18
N GLY A 155 -2.82 -11.19 12.61
CA GLY A 155 -2.44 -11.89 13.84
C GLY A 155 -3.03 -11.26 15.10
N VAL A 156 -3.01 -9.92 15.20
CA VAL A 156 -3.62 -9.18 16.32
C VAL A 156 -5.14 -9.42 16.34
N ARG A 157 -5.82 -9.34 15.20
CA ARG A 157 -7.27 -9.58 15.12
C ARG A 157 -7.66 -11.00 15.51
N GLY A 158 -6.88 -11.99 15.11
CA GLY A 158 -7.13 -13.38 15.52
C GLY A 158 -7.07 -13.56 17.05
N ARG A 159 -6.24 -12.79 17.75
CA ARG A 159 -6.20 -12.78 19.22
C ARG A 159 -7.37 -12.01 19.82
N LEU A 160 -7.80 -10.93 19.19
CA LEU A 160 -8.94 -10.14 19.66
C LEU A 160 -10.27 -10.91 19.60
N GLU A 161 -10.44 -11.83 18.65
CA GLU A 161 -11.65 -12.65 18.54
C GLU A 161 -11.85 -13.59 19.75
N THR A 162 -10.75 -13.97 20.41
CA THR A 162 -10.77 -14.85 21.59
C THR A 162 -10.73 -14.10 22.92
N ALA A 163 -10.59 -12.76 22.88
CA ALA A 163 -10.48 -11.93 24.08
C ALA A 163 -11.85 -11.53 24.62
N ASP A 164 -11.94 -11.42 25.94
CA ASP A 164 -13.17 -10.93 26.61
C ASP A 164 -13.23 -9.39 26.52
N ILE A 165 -13.98 -8.90 25.52
CA ILE A 165 -14.08 -7.48 25.20
C ILE A 165 -15.46 -6.96 25.66
N PRO A 166 -15.51 -5.80 26.35
CA PRO A 166 -16.78 -5.17 26.73
C PRO A 166 -17.67 -4.94 25.50
N LYS A 167 -18.98 -5.18 25.65
CA LYS A 167 -19.96 -5.08 24.55
C LYS A 167 -19.94 -3.74 23.81
N SER A 168 -19.59 -2.65 24.50
CA SER A 168 -19.50 -1.30 23.92
C SER A 168 -18.32 -1.12 22.96
N LEU A 169 -17.26 -1.95 23.07
CA LEU A 169 -16.07 -1.86 22.25
C LEU A 169 -15.99 -2.96 21.18
N GLN A 170 -16.91 -3.91 21.18
CA GLN A 170 -16.91 -5.02 20.21
C GLN A 170 -17.06 -4.52 18.78
N GLY A 171 -16.35 -5.17 17.85
CA GLY A 171 -16.42 -4.89 16.42
C GLY A 171 -15.38 -3.87 15.92
N LEU A 172 -15.83 -2.84 15.22
CA LEU A 172 -14.96 -1.80 14.65
C LEU A 172 -14.19 -0.99 15.71
N PRO A 173 -14.75 -0.58 16.86
CA PRO A 173 -14.03 0.25 17.81
C PRO A 173 -12.75 -0.42 18.32
N ILE A 174 -12.81 -1.68 18.75
CA ILE A 174 -11.62 -2.39 19.24
C ILE A 174 -10.57 -2.61 18.14
N THR A 175 -11.04 -2.80 16.90
CA THR A 175 -10.16 -2.94 15.74
C THR A 175 -9.37 -1.65 15.48
N LEU A 176 -10.00 -0.49 15.61
CA LEU A 176 -9.34 0.81 15.46
C LEU A 176 -8.37 1.11 16.61
N VAL A 177 -8.75 0.79 17.84
CA VAL A 177 -7.87 0.94 19.02
C VAL A 177 -6.62 0.08 18.87
N SER A 178 -6.77 -1.18 18.48
CA SER A 178 -5.63 -2.08 18.27
C SER A 178 -4.77 -1.64 17.08
N ALA A 179 -5.37 -1.15 15.99
CA ALA A 179 -4.63 -0.59 14.86
C ALA A 179 -3.79 0.64 15.30
N SER A 180 -4.34 1.50 16.14
CA SER A 180 -3.64 2.65 16.68
C SER A 180 -2.45 2.24 17.56
N ILE A 181 -2.60 1.23 18.39
CA ILE A 181 -1.51 0.70 19.25
C ILE A 181 -0.39 0.12 18.38
N VAL A 182 -0.74 -0.65 17.33
CA VAL A 182 0.24 -1.20 16.39
C VAL A 182 0.96 -0.07 15.64
N ALA A 183 0.24 0.95 15.19
CA ALA A 183 0.84 2.11 14.53
C ALA A 183 1.81 2.87 15.44
N CYS A 184 1.45 3.11 16.71
CA CYS A 184 2.33 3.73 17.70
C CYS A 184 3.60 2.90 17.94
N SER A 185 3.49 1.56 17.96
CA SER A 185 4.63 0.68 18.09
C SER A 185 5.59 0.79 16.89
N PHE A 186 5.06 0.97 15.68
CA PHE A 186 5.86 1.16 14.47
C PHE A 186 6.55 2.53 14.41
N LEU A 187 6.02 3.56 15.03
CA LEU A 187 6.68 4.86 15.14
C LEU A 187 8.03 4.77 15.90
N GLY A 188 8.18 3.78 16.79
CA GLY A 188 9.45 3.50 17.46
C GLY A 188 10.59 3.10 16.52
N PHE A 189 10.30 2.61 15.32
CA PHE A 189 11.31 2.32 14.31
C PHE A 189 11.77 3.55 13.50
N GLY A 190 11.14 4.73 13.75
CA GLY A 190 11.36 5.95 12.96
C GLY A 190 12.77 6.54 12.98
N GLY A 191 13.65 6.11 13.87
CA GLY A 191 15.06 6.53 13.85
C GLY A 191 16.04 5.41 13.52
N LEU A 192 15.56 4.19 13.36
CA LEU A 192 16.41 3.02 13.22
C LEU A 192 17.10 2.97 11.85
N VAL A 193 16.40 3.29 10.79
CA VAL A 193 16.96 3.32 9.43
C VAL A 193 17.97 4.45 9.27
N ASP A 194 17.64 5.64 9.80
CA ASP A 194 18.55 6.79 9.79
C ASP A 194 19.82 6.53 10.63
N GLY A 195 19.73 5.73 11.69
CA GLY A 195 20.86 5.34 12.53
C GLY A 195 21.77 4.27 11.91
N ILE A 196 21.25 3.42 11.02
CA ILE A 196 22.04 2.35 10.38
C ILE A 196 22.79 2.85 9.15
N PHE A 197 22.21 3.82 8.41
CA PHE A 197 22.79 4.32 7.15
C PHE A 197 23.53 5.65 7.29
N LYS A 198 23.66 6.18 8.49
CA LYS A 198 24.46 7.36 8.81
C LYS A 198 25.85 6.94 9.28
#